data_7b5762010095d16461faaf67c52302ab
#
_entry.id   7b5762010095d16461faaf67c52302ab
#
_cell.length_a   1.000
_cell.length_b   1.000
_cell.length_c   1.000
_cell.angle_alpha   90.00
_cell.angle_beta   90.00
_cell.angle_gamma   90.00
#
_symmetry.space_group_name_H-M   'P 1'
#
loop_
_entity.id
_entity.type
_entity.pdbx_description
1 polymer ?
#
loop_
_entity_poly.entity_id
_entity_poly.type
_entity_poly.pdbx_seq_one_letter_code
_entity_poly.pdbx_strand_id
1 'polypeptide(L)'
;QEQPRLRDLPVVAFTGREPGAEESQRLRNAARSVVVKDVESPERLLDETALFLHRVVADLAPEQQRIVERLHGSDEALAGKRVLVVDDDVRNIFALTTVLEQYSMRVTYAENGADALRKLDEDTPDLVLMDIMMPEMDGYEATRRIREREGSSHLPVIALTAKAMKGDREKCLEAGASDYVTKPVNPEHLLSVLRVWLHP
;
A
#
# COMPACT_ATOMS: atom_id res chain seq x y z
N GLN A 1 9.39 -41.31 3.44
CA GLN A 1 8.44 -40.91 2.36
C GLN A 1 8.42 -39.41 2.32
N GLU A 2 9.14 -38.81 1.35
CA GLU A 2 9.17 -37.38 1.09
C GLU A 2 7.79 -36.95 0.60
N GLN A 3 7.17 -36.02 1.27
CA GLN A 3 5.90 -35.44 0.84
C GLN A 3 6.16 -34.52 -0.38
N PRO A 4 5.67 -34.84 -1.59
CA PRO A 4 5.95 -34.06 -2.80
C PRO A 4 5.48 -32.62 -2.72
N ARG A 5 4.50 -32.32 -1.85
CA ARG A 5 3.89 -31.00 -1.66
C ARG A 5 4.78 -29.96 -1.01
N LEU A 6 5.86 -30.35 -0.37
CA LEU A 6 6.75 -29.40 0.34
C LEU A 6 7.92 -28.90 -0.54
N ARG A 7 8.19 -29.54 -1.68
CA ARG A 7 9.29 -29.14 -2.57
C ARG A 7 9.06 -27.82 -3.32
N ASP A 8 7.80 -27.43 -3.46
CA ASP A 8 7.40 -26.23 -4.21
C ASP A 8 6.99 -25.06 -3.31
N LEU A 9 7.13 -25.21 -1.99
CA LEU A 9 6.86 -24.11 -1.07
C LEU A 9 7.96 -23.05 -1.18
N PRO A 10 7.58 -21.79 -1.39
CA PRO A 10 8.52 -20.68 -1.29
C PRO A 10 8.96 -20.52 0.17
N VAL A 11 10.27 -20.45 0.40
CA VAL A 11 10.85 -20.30 1.74
C VAL A 11 11.57 -18.97 1.83
N VAL A 12 11.21 -18.17 2.81
CA VAL A 12 11.91 -16.92 3.15
C VAL A 12 12.68 -17.16 4.43
N ALA A 13 14.00 -17.03 4.37
CA ALA A 13 14.88 -17.20 5.53
C ALA A 13 15.33 -15.81 6.03
N PHE A 14 15.06 -15.53 7.30
CA PHE A 14 15.54 -14.33 7.99
C PHE A 14 16.69 -14.69 8.91
N THR A 15 17.77 -13.93 8.83
CA THR A 15 18.95 -14.14 9.69
C THR A 15 19.29 -12.82 10.37
N GLY A 16 19.66 -12.88 11.65
CA GLY A 16 20.17 -11.72 12.39
C GLY A 16 21.65 -11.41 12.10
N ARG A 17 22.23 -12.05 11.10
CA ARG A 17 23.59 -11.79 10.59
C ARG A 17 23.69 -12.20 9.13
N GLU A 18 24.60 -11.60 8.38
CA GLU A 18 24.90 -12.07 7.02
C GLU A 18 25.39 -13.53 7.04
N PRO A 19 24.71 -14.45 6.33
CA PRO A 19 25.15 -15.83 6.25
C PRO A 19 26.44 -15.92 5.42
N GLY A 20 27.36 -16.74 5.87
CA GLY A 20 28.57 -17.05 5.11
C GLY A 20 28.28 -17.73 3.77
N ALA A 21 29.27 -17.76 2.87
CA ALA A 21 29.11 -18.30 1.50
C ALA A 21 28.60 -19.75 1.49
N GLU A 22 29.06 -20.61 2.41
CA GLU A 22 28.60 -21.99 2.55
C GLU A 22 27.15 -22.10 3.06
N GLU A 23 26.77 -21.27 4.04
CA GLU A 23 25.40 -21.21 4.57
C GLU A 23 24.43 -20.73 3.49
N SER A 24 24.80 -19.70 2.75
CA SER A 24 24.02 -19.19 1.61
C SER A 24 23.83 -20.23 0.51
N GLN A 25 24.84 -21.06 0.26
CA GLN A 25 24.75 -22.16 -0.72
C GLN A 25 23.84 -23.28 -0.23
N ARG A 26 23.90 -23.65 1.04
CA ARG A 26 23.01 -24.65 1.66
C ARG A 26 21.54 -24.19 1.65
N LEU A 27 21.28 -22.93 1.98
CA LEU A 27 19.94 -22.34 1.92
C LEU A 27 19.38 -22.36 0.49
N ARG A 28 20.19 -21.96 -0.50
CA ARG A 28 19.78 -22.02 -1.93
C ARG A 28 19.51 -23.43 -2.43
N ASN A 29 20.24 -24.42 -1.94
CA ASN A 29 20.04 -25.82 -2.31
C ASN A 29 18.81 -26.45 -1.62
N ALA A 30 18.41 -25.92 -0.45
CA ALA A 30 17.28 -26.42 0.32
C ALA A 30 15.93 -25.84 -0.13
N ALA A 31 15.92 -24.71 -0.79
CA ALA A 31 14.71 -24.03 -1.22
C ALA A 31 14.86 -23.42 -2.61
N ARG A 32 13.81 -23.54 -3.43
CA ARG A 32 13.76 -23.04 -4.82
C ARG A 32 13.84 -21.53 -4.91
N SER A 33 13.44 -20.83 -3.86
CA SER A 33 13.55 -19.39 -3.74
C SER A 33 13.90 -19.05 -2.28
N VAL A 34 15.08 -18.50 -2.04
CA VAL A 34 15.53 -18.05 -0.72
C VAL A 34 15.88 -16.58 -0.83
N VAL A 35 15.18 -15.76 -0.09
CA VAL A 35 15.58 -14.38 0.16
C VAL A 35 16.19 -14.34 1.56
N VAL A 36 17.48 -14.06 1.62
CA VAL A 36 18.20 -13.89 2.89
C VAL A 36 18.49 -12.41 3.04
N LYS A 37 17.94 -11.80 4.08
CA LYS A 37 18.22 -10.41 4.40
C LYS A 37 18.29 -10.19 5.91
N ASP A 38 19.13 -9.25 6.27
CA ASP A 38 19.19 -8.71 7.62
C ASP A 38 17.96 -7.84 7.86
N VAL A 39 17.16 -8.20 8.85
CA VAL A 39 15.91 -7.49 9.18
C VAL A 39 16.14 -6.66 10.43
N GLU A 40 16.31 -5.37 10.24
CA GLU A 40 16.51 -4.42 11.35
C GLU A 40 15.20 -3.99 12.05
N SER A 41 14.03 -4.25 11.43
CA SER A 41 12.73 -3.88 12.02
C SER A 41 11.57 -4.77 11.54
N PRO A 42 10.48 -4.94 12.35
CA PRO A 42 9.28 -5.67 11.97
C PRO A 42 8.58 -5.12 10.72
N GLU A 43 8.62 -3.80 10.50
CA GLU A 43 8.01 -3.15 9.35
C GLU A 43 8.71 -3.53 8.06
N ARG A 44 10.04 -3.63 8.10
CA ARG A 44 10.86 -4.06 6.97
C ARG A 44 10.65 -5.54 6.64
N LEU A 45 10.37 -6.35 7.65
CA LEU A 45 9.96 -7.75 7.48
C LEU A 45 8.66 -7.87 6.69
N LEU A 46 7.66 -7.06 7.05
CA LEU A 46 6.36 -7.01 6.36
C LEU A 46 6.50 -6.57 4.90
N ASP A 47 7.25 -5.53 4.63
CA ASP A 47 7.49 -4.97 3.30
C ASP A 47 8.20 -6.00 2.39
N GLU A 48 9.24 -6.66 2.90
CA GLU A 48 9.99 -7.68 2.15
C GLU A 48 9.16 -8.95 1.92
N THR A 49 8.31 -9.32 2.88
CA THR A 49 7.41 -10.47 2.75
C THR A 49 6.31 -10.18 1.70
N ALA A 50 5.75 -8.98 1.68
CA ALA A 50 4.79 -8.55 0.68
C ALA A 50 5.39 -8.56 -0.73
N LEU A 51 6.58 -7.97 -0.92
CA LEU A 51 7.33 -7.99 -2.18
C LEU A 51 7.65 -9.40 -2.68
N PHE A 52 7.96 -10.31 -1.75
CA PHE A 52 8.24 -11.70 -2.08
C PHE A 52 6.98 -12.44 -2.55
N LEU A 53 5.86 -12.26 -1.85
CA LEU A 53 4.57 -12.84 -2.23
C LEU A 53 4.12 -12.35 -3.62
N HIS A 54 4.35 -11.07 -3.94
CA HIS A 54 4.06 -10.51 -5.26
C HIS A 54 4.89 -11.16 -6.37
N ARG A 55 6.19 -11.41 -6.15
CA ARG A 55 7.03 -12.13 -7.12
C ARG A 55 6.55 -13.55 -7.36
N VAL A 56 6.13 -14.25 -6.30
CA VAL A 56 5.59 -15.61 -6.42
C VAL A 56 4.31 -15.62 -7.24
N VAL A 57 3.43 -14.63 -7.09
CA VAL A 57 2.20 -14.49 -7.91
C VAL A 57 2.54 -14.19 -9.37
N ALA A 58 3.52 -13.34 -9.65
CA ALA A 58 3.96 -13.01 -11.00
C ALA A 58 4.58 -14.21 -11.76
N ASP A 59 5.19 -15.15 -11.02
CA ASP A 59 5.79 -16.38 -11.57
C ASP A 59 4.78 -17.55 -11.72
N LEU A 60 3.52 -17.36 -11.29
CA LEU A 60 2.46 -18.35 -11.49
C LEU A 60 2.09 -18.49 -12.97
N ALA A 61 1.62 -19.68 -13.36
CA ALA A 61 1.05 -19.87 -14.70
C ALA A 61 -0.16 -18.93 -14.91
N PRO A 62 -0.42 -18.43 -16.14
CA PRO A 62 -1.48 -17.45 -16.43
C PRO A 62 -2.87 -17.84 -15.91
N GLU A 63 -3.15 -19.13 -15.85
CA GLU A 63 -4.41 -19.67 -15.33
C GLU A 63 -4.51 -19.58 -13.80
N GLN A 64 -3.39 -19.76 -13.12
CA GLN A 64 -3.29 -19.59 -11.67
C GLN A 64 -3.29 -18.12 -11.27
N GLN A 65 -2.65 -17.24 -12.05
CA GLN A 65 -2.75 -15.79 -11.89
C GLN A 65 -4.20 -15.33 -11.97
N ARG A 66 -4.96 -15.79 -12.97
CA ARG A 66 -6.40 -15.50 -13.11
C ARG A 66 -7.27 -16.02 -11.95
N ILE A 67 -6.88 -17.12 -11.33
CA ILE A 67 -7.57 -17.62 -10.13
C ILE A 67 -7.29 -16.70 -8.93
N VAL A 68 -6.04 -16.30 -8.74
CA VAL A 68 -5.63 -15.34 -7.71
C VAL A 68 -6.30 -13.99 -7.95
N GLU A 69 -6.31 -13.48 -9.18
CA GLU A 69 -7.01 -12.27 -9.58
C GLU A 69 -8.52 -12.35 -9.34
N ARG A 70 -9.17 -13.49 -9.61
CA ARG A 70 -10.59 -13.68 -9.28
C ARG A 70 -10.86 -13.74 -7.78
N LEU A 71 -9.96 -14.33 -7.01
CA LEU A 71 -10.07 -14.34 -5.54
C LEU A 71 -9.88 -12.92 -4.97
N HIS A 72 -9.08 -12.08 -5.64
CA HIS A 72 -8.89 -10.67 -5.28
C HIS A 72 -9.98 -9.77 -5.89
N GLY A 73 -10.58 -10.14 -7.02
CA GLY A 73 -11.62 -9.35 -7.71
C GLY A 73 -12.99 -9.31 -7.01
N SER A 74 -13.20 -10.17 -6.01
CA SER A 74 -14.29 -10.06 -5.04
C SER A 74 -13.74 -9.62 -3.68
N ASP A 75 -12.99 -8.51 -3.67
CA ASP A 75 -12.42 -7.97 -2.45
C ASP A 75 -13.51 -7.25 -1.66
N GLU A 76 -14.24 -8.03 -0.85
CA GLU A 76 -15.34 -7.53 0.00
C GLU A 76 -14.88 -6.39 0.92
N ALA A 77 -13.59 -6.34 1.22
CA ALA A 77 -13.01 -5.26 2.03
C ALA A 77 -12.97 -3.92 1.28
N LEU A 78 -12.84 -3.94 -0.05
CA LEU A 78 -12.71 -2.75 -0.89
C LEU A 78 -14.01 -2.37 -1.61
N ALA A 79 -14.83 -3.38 -1.98
CA ALA A 79 -16.04 -3.15 -2.78
C ALA A 79 -17.03 -2.19 -2.08
N GLY A 80 -17.47 -1.18 -2.83
CA GLY A 80 -18.42 -0.17 -2.38
C GLY A 80 -17.84 0.90 -1.45
N LYS A 81 -16.56 0.79 -1.02
CA LYS A 81 -15.91 1.81 -0.20
C LYS A 81 -15.73 3.12 -0.95
N ARG A 82 -15.89 4.23 -0.24
CA ARG A 82 -15.80 5.59 -0.78
C ARG A 82 -14.40 6.13 -0.51
N VAL A 83 -13.72 6.53 -1.57
CA VAL A 83 -12.35 7.06 -1.50
C VAL A 83 -12.33 8.46 -2.07
N LEU A 84 -11.78 9.42 -1.32
CA LEU A 84 -11.46 10.74 -1.81
C LEU A 84 -10.00 10.78 -2.27
N VAL A 85 -9.76 11.01 -3.55
CA VAL A 85 -8.43 11.19 -4.14
C VAL A 85 -8.14 12.68 -4.23
N VAL A 86 -7.04 13.12 -3.62
CA VAL A 86 -6.61 14.53 -3.63
C VAL A 86 -5.24 14.62 -4.28
N ASP A 87 -5.16 15.25 -5.45
CA ASP A 87 -3.92 15.44 -6.22
C ASP A 87 -4.14 16.63 -7.17
N ASP A 88 -3.15 17.48 -7.39
CA ASP A 88 -3.25 18.63 -8.30
C ASP A 88 -3.01 18.26 -9.78
N ASP A 89 -2.52 17.05 -10.04
CA ASP A 89 -2.37 16.50 -11.39
C ASP A 89 -3.54 15.58 -11.76
N VAL A 90 -4.39 16.05 -12.66
CA VAL A 90 -5.56 15.29 -13.19
C VAL A 90 -5.16 13.91 -13.73
N ARG A 91 -3.92 13.74 -14.24
CA ARG A 91 -3.42 12.46 -14.73
C ARG A 91 -3.25 11.44 -13.60
N ASN A 92 -2.78 11.90 -12.44
CA ASN A 92 -2.65 11.06 -11.24
C ASN A 92 -4.06 10.68 -10.73
N ILE A 93 -4.97 11.65 -10.66
CA ILE A 93 -6.38 11.41 -10.30
C ILE A 93 -6.98 10.34 -11.20
N PHE A 94 -6.82 10.48 -12.52
CA PHE A 94 -7.37 9.52 -13.49
C PHE A 94 -6.77 8.13 -13.31
N ALA A 95 -5.44 8.04 -13.15
CA ALA A 95 -4.75 6.76 -12.97
C ALA A 95 -5.21 6.04 -11.68
N LEU A 96 -5.27 6.77 -10.56
CA LEU A 96 -5.72 6.23 -9.28
C LEU A 96 -7.20 5.82 -9.34
N THR A 97 -8.07 6.67 -9.89
CA THR A 97 -9.50 6.38 -10.06
C THR A 97 -9.70 5.09 -10.87
N THR A 98 -9.00 4.96 -11.99
CA THR A 98 -9.09 3.75 -12.84
C THR A 98 -8.74 2.49 -12.05
N VAL A 99 -7.67 2.52 -11.26
CA VAL A 99 -7.26 1.37 -10.42
C VAL A 99 -8.32 1.07 -9.36
N LEU A 100 -8.80 2.07 -8.64
CA LEU A 100 -9.75 1.89 -7.54
C LEU A 100 -11.12 1.39 -8.02
N GLU A 101 -11.62 1.91 -9.14
CA GLU A 101 -12.89 1.50 -9.73
C GLU A 101 -12.89 0.05 -10.23
N GLN A 102 -11.73 -0.50 -10.64
CA GLN A 102 -11.59 -1.92 -10.96
C GLN A 102 -11.91 -2.83 -9.76
N TYR A 103 -11.75 -2.31 -8.53
CA TYR A 103 -12.10 -3.01 -7.28
C TYR A 103 -13.46 -2.58 -6.73
N SER A 104 -14.32 -2.01 -7.59
CA SER A 104 -15.68 -1.58 -7.26
C SER A 104 -15.76 -0.52 -6.16
N MET A 105 -14.71 0.28 -5.95
CA MET A 105 -14.72 1.42 -5.07
C MET A 105 -15.46 2.61 -5.72
N ARG A 106 -15.98 3.50 -4.88
CA ARG A 106 -16.58 4.76 -5.31
C ARG A 106 -15.57 5.88 -5.10
N VAL A 107 -15.13 6.50 -6.17
CA VAL A 107 -14.09 7.52 -6.09
C VAL A 107 -14.70 8.90 -6.28
N THR A 108 -14.38 9.80 -5.36
CA THR A 108 -14.51 11.24 -5.53
C THR A 108 -13.11 11.84 -5.57
N TYR A 109 -12.94 13.01 -6.16
CA TYR A 109 -11.63 13.62 -6.26
C TYR A 109 -11.65 15.11 -5.89
N ALA A 110 -10.51 15.64 -5.49
CA ALA A 110 -10.28 17.06 -5.26
C ALA A 110 -8.92 17.44 -5.87
N GLU A 111 -8.82 18.64 -6.43
CA GLU A 111 -7.61 19.11 -7.12
C GLU A 111 -6.66 19.90 -6.20
N ASN A 112 -7.03 20.13 -4.94
CA ASN A 112 -6.22 20.79 -3.92
C ASN A 112 -6.77 20.52 -2.52
N GLY A 113 -5.98 20.91 -1.50
CA GLY A 113 -6.35 20.72 -0.11
C GLY A 113 -7.64 21.45 0.32
N ALA A 114 -7.89 22.67 -0.21
CA ALA A 114 -9.09 23.44 0.13
C ALA A 114 -10.36 22.77 -0.44
N ASP A 115 -10.30 22.27 -1.68
CA ASP A 115 -11.40 21.51 -2.30
C ASP A 115 -11.65 20.19 -1.56
N ALA A 116 -10.59 19.51 -1.10
CA ALA A 116 -10.71 18.32 -0.28
C ALA A 116 -11.47 18.59 1.01
N LEU A 117 -11.13 19.65 1.74
CA LEU A 117 -11.82 20.04 2.96
C LEU A 117 -13.29 20.36 2.71
N ARG A 118 -13.62 21.06 1.64
CA ARG A 118 -15.01 21.37 1.24
C ARG A 118 -15.80 20.09 0.96
N LYS A 119 -15.22 19.14 0.22
CA LYS A 119 -15.86 17.84 -0.08
C LYS A 119 -16.10 16.99 1.15
N LEU A 120 -15.22 17.06 2.13
CA LEU A 120 -15.43 16.43 3.42
C LEU A 120 -16.59 17.04 4.24
N ASP A 121 -16.98 18.28 3.97
CA ASP A 121 -18.20 18.88 4.55
C ASP A 121 -19.48 18.36 3.88
N GLU A 122 -19.40 17.99 2.61
CA GLU A 122 -20.54 17.52 1.82
C GLU A 122 -20.81 16.02 2.04
N ASP A 123 -19.74 15.21 2.07
CA ASP A 123 -19.83 13.75 2.27
C ASP A 123 -18.53 13.22 2.92
N THR A 124 -18.65 12.31 3.86
CA THR A 124 -17.51 11.71 4.54
C THR A 124 -17.11 10.41 3.81
N PRO A 125 -15.93 10.34 3.16
CA PRO A 125 -15.43 9.11 2.57
C PRO A 125 -14.99 8.11 3.64
N ASP A 126 -14.75 6.86 3.24
CA ASP A 126 -14.21 5.84 4.11
C ASP A 126 -12.67 5.95 4.22
N LEU A 127 -12.02 6.64 3.26
CA LEU A 127 -10.57 6.88 3.23
C LEU A 127 -10.21 8.05 2.30
N VAL A 128 -9.12 8.75 2.61
CA VAL A 128 -8.54 9.81 1.78
C VAL A 128 -7.16 9.39 1.28
N LEU A 129 -6.92 9.50 -0.03
CA LEU A 129 -5.60 9.49 -0.63
C LEU A 129 -5.17 10.94 -0.84
N MET A 130 -4.09 11.37 -0.18
CA MET A 130 -3.67 12.77 -0.12
C MET A 130 -2.30 12.96 -0.74
N ASP A 131 -2.20 13.63 -1.89
CA ASP A 131 -0.90 14.09 -2.37
C ASP A 131 -0.29 15.10 -1.39
N ILE A 132 0.98 14.94 -1.13
CA ILE A 132 1.73 15.85 -0.25
C ILE A 132 2.16 17.11 -0.99
N MET A 133 2.52 17.01 -2.26
CA MET A 133 3.14 18.10 -3.02
C MET A 133 2.11 18.82 -3.89
N MET A 134 1.25 19.62 -3.27
CA MET A 134 0.25 20.44 -3.97
C MET A 134 0.52 21.94 -3.76
N PRO A 135 0.14 22.79 -4.73
CA PRO A 135 0.22 24.24 -4.58
C PRO A 135 -0.82 24.78 -3.58
N GLU A 136 -0.58 25.97 -3.05
CA GLU A 136 -1.42 26.72 -2.12
C GLU A 136 -1.56 26.07 -0.75
N MET A 137 -2.17 24.90 -0.66
CA MET A 137 -2.30 24.09 0.55
C MET A 137 -1.70 22.72 0.30
N ASP A 138 -0.54 22.46 0.88
CA ASP A 138 0.11 21.16 0.79
C ASP A 138 -0.66 20.05 1.55
N GLY A 139 -0.33 18.79 1.25
CA GLY A 139 -1.02 17.66 1.86
C GLY A 139 -0.77 17.53 3.36
N TYR A 140 0.32 18.06 3.89
CA TYR A 140 0.55 18.10 5.34
C TYR A 140 -0.42 19.03 6.03
N GLU A 141 -0.59 20.24 5.49
CA GLU A 141 -1.53 21.23 6.03
C GLU A 141 -2.97 20.74 5.91
N ALA A 142 -3.33 20.19 4.75
CA ALA A 142 -4.66 19.61 4.52
C ALA A 142 -4.94 18.48 5.53
N THR A 143 -3.97 17.59 5.77
CA THR A 143 -4.10 16.49 6.73
C THR A 143 -4.28 17.00 8.15
N ARG A 144 -3.50 18.00 8.60
CA ARG A 144 -3.68 18.61 9.92
C ARG A 144 -5.08 19.17 10.09
N ARG A 145 -5.58 19.93 9.11
CA ARG A 145 -6.93 20.48 9.14
C ARG A 145 -8.02 19.40 9.14
N ILE A 146 -7.80 18.29 8.46
CA ILE A 146 -8.70 17.12 8.55
C ILE A 146 -8.76 16.60 9.99
N ARG A 147 -7.61 16.49 10.68
CA ARG A 147 -7.55 16.01 12.07
C ARG A 147 -8.19 16.94 13.09
N GLU A 148 -8.20 18.24 12.83
CA GLU A 148 -8.83 19.25 13.68
C GLU A 148 -10.37 19.26 13.57
N ARG A 149 -10.95 18.58 12.56
CA ARG A 149 -12.40 18.54 12.35
C ARG A 149 -13.08 17.54 13.29
N GLU A 150 -14.22 17.92 13.83
CA GLU A 150 -15.05 17.00 14.60
C GLU A 150 -15.50 15.79 13.76
N GLY A 151 -15.36 14.59 14.28
CA GLY A 151 -15.72 13.33 13.62
C GLY A 151 -14.70 12.81 12.60
N SER A 152 -13.66 13.57 12.24
CA SER A 152 -12.66 13.15 11.25
C SER A 152 -11.37 12.57 11.86
N SER A 153 -11.29 12.47 13.18
CA SER A 153 -10.10 11.97 13.89
C SER A 153 -9.73 10.53 13.52
N HIS A 154 -10.73 9.71 13.15
CA HIS A 154 -10.56 8.32 12.78
C HIS A 154 -10.55 8.07 11.26
N LEU A 155 -10.77 9.11 10.44
CA LEU A 155 -10.77 8.97 8.98
C LEU A 155 -9.36 8.59 8.51
N PRO A 156 -9.15 7.43 7.85
CA PRO A 156 -7.84 7.09 7.33
C PRO A 156 -7.41 8.09 6.25
N VAL A 157 -6.22 8.67 6.41
CA VAL A 157 -5.58 9.53 5.43
C VAL A 157 -4.26 8.89 5.04
N ILE A 158 -4.14 8.46 3.79
CA ILE A 158 -2.94 7.85 3.24
C ILE A 158 -2.21 8.91 2.41
N ALA A 159 -1.01 9.27 2.84
CA ALA A 159 -0.20 10.26 2.15
C ALA A 159 0.45 9.67 0.89
N LEU A 160 0.36 10.39 -0.23
CA LEU A 160 1.07 10.06 -1.47
C LEU A 160 2.29 10.97 -1.58
N THR A 161 3.50 10.44 -1.46
CA THR A 161 4.74 11.23 -1.39
C THR A 161 5.74 10.86 -2.49
N ALA A 162 6.38 11.86 -3.08
CA ALA A 162 7.46 11.65 -4.06
C ALA A 162 8.79 11.23 -3.40
N LYS A 163 8.91 11.35 -2.08
CA LYS A 163 10.17 11.10 -1.35
C LYS A 163 10.02 9.93 -0.39
N ALA A 164 10.91 8.94 -0.55
CA ALA A 164 11.00 7.77 0.32
C ALA A 164 12.06 7.92 1.43
N MET A 165 12.52 9.14 1.72
CA MET A 165 13.53 9.36 2.74
C MET A 165 12.94 9.21 4.15
N LYS A 166 13.74 8.71 5.10
CA LYS A 166 13.32 8.42 6.48
C LYS A 166 12.61 9.61 7.17
N GLY A 167 12.99 10.86 6.87
CA GLY A 167 12.37 12.06 7.41
C GLY A 167 11.01 12.44 6.78
N ASP A 168 10.66 11.95 5.60
CA ASP A 168 9.39 12.29 4.95
C ASP A 168 8.24 11.43 5.48
N ARG A 169 8.51 10.17 5.82
CA ARG A 169 7.56 9.32 6.55
C ARG A 169 7.17 9.95 7.90
N GLU A 170 8.18 10.37 8.66
CA GLU A 170 7.97 10.99 9.97
C GLU A 170 7.09 12.24 9.84
N LYS A 171 7.33 13.09 8.88
CA LYS A 171 6.51 14.28 8.60
C LYS A 171 5.06 13.96 8.23
N CYS A 172 4.82 12.91 7.44
CA CYS A 172 3.47 12.48 7.11
C CYS A 172 2.71 12.06 8.38
N LEU A 173 3.34 11.24 9.22
CA LEU A 173 2.74 10.77 10.48
C LEU A 173 2.56 11.91 11.50
N GLU A 174 3.52 12.83 11.61
CA GLU A 174 3.41 14.03 12.46
C GLU A 174 2.29 14.97 12.03
N ALA A 175 2.02 15.04 10.71
CA ALA A 175 0.87 15.78 10.19
C ALA A 175 -0.46 15.07 10.46
N GLY A 176 -0.44 13.83 10.95
CA GLY A 176 -1.61 13.05 11.28
C GLY A 176 -2.04 12.07 10.18
N ALA A 177 -1.22 11.81 9.15
CA ALA A 177 -1.50 10.74 8.19
C ALA A 177 -1.52 9.38 8.90
N SER A 178 -2.41 8.50 8.45
CA SER A 178 -2.53 7.14 8.97
C SER A 178 -1.45 6.22 8.42
N ASP A 179 -1.07 6.45 7.15
CA ASP A 179 -0.02 5.72 6.44
C ASP A 179 0.48 6.55 5.25
N TYR A 180 1.42 6.01 4.49
CA TYR A 180 1.95 6.65 3.28
C TYR A 180 2.25 5.64 2.17
N VAL A 181 2.19 6.13 0.93
CA VAL A 181 2.59 5.39 -0.28
C VAL A 181 3.51 6.29 -1.11
N THR A 182 4.61 5.72 -1.59
CA THR A 182 5.59 6.47 -2.40
C THR A 182 5.17 6.55 -3.87
N LYS A 183 5.36 7.71 -4.48
CA LYS A 183 5.23 7.89 -5.94
C LYS A 183 6.52 7.46 -6.66
N PRO A 184 6.48 6.75 -7.81
CA PRO A 184 5.26 6.38 -8.51
C PRO A 184 4.46 5.32 -7.76
N VAL A 185 3.14 5.53 -7.70
CA VAL A 185 2.25 4.65 -6.94
C VAL A 185 2.19 3.28 -7.61
N ASN A 186 2.63 2.24 -6.90
CA ASN A 186 2.43 0.87 -7.32
C ASN A 186 1.00 0.44 -6.95
N PRO A 187 0.15 0.02 -7.91
CA PRO A 187 -1.24 -0.33 -7.64
C PRO A 187 -1.43 -1.42 -6.59
N GLU A 188 -0.61 -2.46 -6.62
CA GLU A 188 -0.72 -3.59 -5.69
C GLU A 188 -0.36 -3.18 -4.26
N HIS A 189 0.69 -2.37 -4.11
CA HIS A 189 1.06 -1.81 -2.81
C HIS A 189 -0.04 -0.89 -2.27
N LEU A 190 -0.58 0.00 -3.11
CA LEU A 190 -1.70 0.86 -2.74
C LEU A 190 -2.88 0.04 -2.23
N LEU A 191 -3.33 -0.97 -3.00
CA LEU A 191 -4.45 -1.83 -2.61
C LEU A 191 -4.18 -2.60 -1.32
N SER A 192 -2.94 -3.03 -1.08
CA SER A 192 -2.54 -3.67 0.17
C SER A 192 -2.70 -2.74 1.37
N VAL A 193 -2.27 -1.49 1.25
CA VAL A 193 -2.46 -0.46 2.28
C VAL A 193 -3.95 -0.17 2.51
N LEU A 194 -4.73 -0.04 1.43
CA LEU A 194 -6.17 0.22 1.53
C LEU A 194 -6.91 -0.92 2.27
N ARG A 195 -6.56 -2.18 2.03
CA ARG A 195 -7.14 -3.32 2.75
C ARG A 195 -6.91 -3.23 4.25
N VAL A 196 -5.73 -2.82 4.68
CA VAL A 196 -5.40 -2.67 6.11
C VAL A 196 -6.30 -1.62 6.77
N TRP A 197 -6.54 -0.51 6.08
CA TRP A 197 -7.27 0.63 6.65
C TRP A 197 -8.79 0.59 6.45
N LEU A 198 -9.28 -0.19 5.46
CA LEU A 198 -10.72 -0.32 5.15
C LEU A 198 -11.33 -1.62 5.68
N HIS A 199 -10.53 -2.52 6.24
CA HIS A 199 -11.04 -3.71 6.91
C HIS A 199 -11.74 -3.30 8.21
N PRO A 200 -12.99 -3.80 8.46
CA PRO A 200 -13.75 -3.50 9.68
C PRO A 200 -13.09 -4.06 10.93
#